data_31b4284d2b0be9026216949d082def39
#
_entry.id   31b4284d2b0be9026216949d082def39
#
_cell.length_a   1.000
_cell.length_b   1.000
_cell.length_c   1.000
_cell.angle_alpha   90.00
_cell.angle_beta   90.00
_cell.angle_gamma   90.00
#
_symmetry.space_group_name_H-M   'P 1'
#
loop_
_entity.id
_entity.type
_entity.pdbx_description
1 polymer ?
#
loop_
_entity_poly.entity_id
_entity_poly.type
_entity_poly.pdbx_seq_one_letter_code
_entity_poly.pdbx_strand_id
1 'polypeptide(L)'
;FRPSSPPAFDSPVFLAALAEVRQISDTRTPEQDANAKFWDMPPGTVTPPGYWNQAAAQLAVKYHLSEREAAHVLALMNMVGFDAIIASHEAKFTYWMVRPSQADPGIQVAIGLPNFPSYPSNHSTISAGMAAILGAMFPTERARLDALAEEAGRSRILGGIHYSFDNSAGLKLGRTIAAWALEHDVNGHEAFTLR
;
A
#
# COMPACT_ATOMS: atom_id res chain seq x y z
N PHE A 1 -2.89 6.72 -14.70
CA PHE A 1 -2.60 5.57 -13.84
C PHE A 1 -3.84 4.82 -13.30
N ARG A 2 -5.05 5.11 -13.79
CA ARG A 2 -6.24 4.40 -13.30
C ARG A 2 -6.11 2.89 -13.52
N PRO A 3 -6.29 2.03 -12.50
CA PRO A 3 -6.32 0.58 -12.68
C PRO A 3 -7.56 0.16 -13.48
N SER A 4 -7.53 -1.05 -14.04
CA SER A 4 -8.74 -1.65 -14.65
C SER A 4 -9.89 -1.70 -13.64
N SER A 5 -11.14 -1.81 -14.13
CA SER A 5 -12.31 -1.93 -13.26
C SER A 5 -12.18 -3.12 -12.30
N PRO A 6 -12.73 -3.00 -11.08
CA PRO A 6 -12.84 -4.15 -10.18
C PRO A 6 -13.74 -5.24 -10.78
N PRO A 7 -13.71 -6.47 -10.23
CA PRO A 7 -14.64 -7.51 -10.59
C PRO A 7 -16.10 -7.02 -10.43
N ALA A 8 -16.95 -7.42 -11.35
CA ALA A 8 -18.38 -7.09 -11.26
C ALA A 8 -18.96 -7.65 -9.95
N PHE A 9 -19.88 -6.91 -9.34
CA PHE A 9 -20.64 -7.37 -8.19
C PHE A 9 -21.33 -8.71 -8.53
N ASP A 10 -21.33 -9.65 -7.61
CA ASP A 10 -21.82 -11.04 -7.80
C ASP A 10 -21.06 -11.91 -8.82
N SER A 11 -19.96 -11.45 -9.39
CA SER A 11 -19.10 -12.32 -10.20
C SER A 11 -18.42 -13.40 -9.33
N PRO A 12 -18.01 -14.53 -9.93
CA PRO A 12 -17.28 -15.58 -9.18
C PRO A 12 -16.03 -15.05 -8.47
N VAL A 13 -15.31 -14.09 -9.07
CA VAL A 13 -14.12 -13.47 -8.47
C VAL A 13 -14.50 -12.61 -7.27
N PHE A 14 -15.57 -11.81 -7.36
CA PHE A 14 -16.08 -11.02 -6.25
C PHE A 14 -16.52 -11.92 -5.10
N LEU A 15 -17.34 -12.94 -5.38
CA LEU A 15 -17.86 -13.85 -4.36
C LEU A 15 -16.76 -14.64 -3.65
N ALA A 16 -15.73 -15.08 -4.39
CA ALA A 16 -14.59 -15.77 -3.79
C ALA A 16 -13.81 -14.84 -2.86
N ALA A 17 -13.56 -13.58 -3.25
CA ALA A 17 -12.86 -12.60 -2.42
C ALA A 17 -13.69 -12.20 -1.19
N LEU A 18 -15.01 -12.09 -1.31
CA LEU A 18 -15.92 -11.84 -0.19
C LEU A 18 -15.88 -13.01 0.81
N ALA A 19 -15.94 -14.25 0.30
CA ALA A 19 -15.86 -15.46 1.12
C ALA A 19 -14.50 -15.57 1.85
N GLU A 20 -13.39 -15.18 1.20
CA GLU A 20 -12.07 -15.09 1.86
C GLU A 20 -12.11 -14.16 3.07
N VAL A 21 -12.64 -12.95 2.90
CA VAL A 21 -12.71 -11.96 3.99
C VAL A 21 -13.63 -12.45 5.10
N ARG A 22 -14.78 -13.09 4.75
CA ARG A 22 -15.68 -13.68 5.73
C ARG A 22 -15.00 -14.78 6.54
N GLN A 23 -14.32 -15.70 5.89
CA GLN A 23 -13.58 -16.76 6.56
C GLN A 23 -12.52 -16.20 7.52
N ILE A 24 -11.75 -15.19 7.07
CA ILE A 24 -10.77 -14.51 7.93
C ILE A 24 -11.46 -13.87 9.12
N SER A 25 -12.57 -13.18 8.92
CA SER A 25 -13.34 -12.57 10.01
C SER A 25 -13.77 -13.59 11.07
N ASP A 26 -14.27 -14.75 10.62
CA ASP A 26 -14.79 -15.79 11.49
C ASP A 26 -13.68 -16.57 12.25
N THR A 27 -12.44 -16.60 11.71
CA THR A 27 -11.32 -17.40 12.23
C THR A 27 -10.06 -16.57 12.53
N ARG A 28 -10.17 -15.24 12.60
CA ARG A 28 -9.04 -14.33 12.82
C ARG A 28 -8.25 -14.70 14.06
N THR A 29 -6.95 -14.95 13.88
CA THR A 29 -6.06 -15.23 15.02
C THR A 29 -5.63 -13.94 15.72
N PRO A 30 -5.12 -14.02 16.98
CA PRO A 30 -4.55 -12.85 17.66
C PRO A 30 -3.41 -12.17 16.89
N GLU A 31 -2.58 -12.94 16.17
CA GLU A 31 -1.48 -12.42 15.35
C GLU A 31 -2.00 -11.66 14.13
N GLN A 32 -3.05 -12.17 13.49
CA GLN A 32 -3.71 -11.49 12.37
C GLN A 32 -4.37 -10.18 12.81
N ASP A 33 -5.00 -10.20 13.98
CA ASP A 33 -5.62 -9.00 14.58
C ASP A 33 -4.55 -7.96 14.93
N ALA A 34 -3.45 -8.38 15.56
CA ALA A 34 -2.31 -7.52 15.89
C ALA A 34 -1.67 -6.90 14.61
N ASN A 35 -1.49 -7.69 13.55
CA ASN A 35 -0.97 -7.22 12.26
C ASN A 35 -1.91 -6.18 11.63
N ALA A 36 -3.23 -6.44 11.61
CA ALA A 36 -4.21 -5.50 11.09
C ALA A 36 -4.18 -4.17 11.84
N LYS A 37 -4.08 -4.20 13.17
CA LYS A 37 -3.99 -3.02 14.05
C LYS A 37 -2.66 -2.28 13.90
N PHE A 38 -1.54 -3.00 13.77
CA PHE A 38 -0.23 -2.39 13.54
C PHE A 38 -0.23 -1.52 12.27
N TRP A 39 -0.74 -2.07 11.17
CA TRP A 39 -0.79 -1.35 9.90
C TRP A 39 -1.98 -0.39 9.77
N ASP A 40 -2.87 -0.30 10.75
CA ASP A 40 -3.99 0.64 10.68
C ASP A 40 -3.50 2.09 10.63
N MET A 41 -2.56 2.41 11.49
CA MET A 41 -1.91 3.73 11.54
C MET A 41 -2.90 4.88 11.30
N PRO A 42 -3.93 4.99 12.16
CA PRO A 42 -4.99 5.98 12.00
C PRO A 42 -4.47 7.42 12.20
N PRO A 43 -5.26 8.45 11.89
CA PRO A 43 -4.93 9.84 12.21
C PRO A 43 -4.53 10.00 13.68
N GLY A 44 -3.42 10.72 13.92
CA GLY A 44 -2.79 10.86 15.24
C GLY A 44 -1.60 9.93 15.48
N THR A 45 -1.35 8.98 14.56
CA THR A 45 -0.11 8.18 14.51
C THR A 45 0.83 8.71 13.41
N VAL A 46 1.95 8.00 13.16
CA VAL A 46 2.86 8.32 12.04
C VAL A 46 2.19 8.20 10.68
N THR A 47 1.08 7.49 10.58
CA THR A 47 0.38 7.16 9.34
C THR A 47 1.24 6.30 8.37
N PRO A 48 0.68 5.63 7.36
CA PRO A 48 1.49 4.83 6.42
C PRO A 48 2.60 5.62 5.72
N PRO A 49 2.38 6.86 5.21
CA PRO A 49 3.48 7.65 4.65
C PRO A 49 4.59 7.95 5.67
N GLY A 50 4.25 8.25 6.92
CA GLY A 50 5.24 8.51 7.97
C GLY A 50 6.06 7.27 8.32
N TYR A 51 5.46 6.07 8.32
CA TYR A 51 6.20 4.82 8.48
C TYR A 51 7.28 4.65 7.40
N TRP A 52 6.92 4.89 6.13
CA TRP A 52 7.87 4.81 5.02
C TRP A 52 8.94 5.90 5.08
N ASN A 53 8.61 7.10 5.58
CA ASN A 53 9.60 8.15 5.84
C ASN A 53 10.59 7.76 6.94
N GLN A 54 10.13 7.10 8.00
CA GLN A 54 11.02 6.54 9.04
C GLN A 54 11.95 5.46 8.46
N ALA A 55 11.41 4.56 7.61
CA ALA A 55 12.21 3.56 6.92
C ALA A 55 13.28 4.20 6.02
N ALA A 56 12.91 5.22 5.25
CA ALA A 56 13.85 5.98 4.40
C ALA A 56 14.96 6.64 5.21
N ALA A 57 14.61 7.29 6.33
CA ALA A 57 15.59 7.93 7.22
C ALA A 57 16.57 6.90 7.82
N GLN A 58 16.07 5.73 8.24
CA GLN A 58 16.94 4.65 8.74
C GLN A 58 17.89 4.13 7.66
N LEU A 59 17.41 4.01 6.41
CA LEU A 59 18.26 3.61 5.28
C LEU A 59 19.29 4.67 4.95
N ALA A 60 18.92 5.96 4.95
CA ALA A 60 19.86 7.06 4.74
C ALA A 60 21.01 7.02 5.74
N VAL A 61 20.72 6.78 7.02
CA VAL A 61 21.75 6.61 8.07
C VAL A 61 22.57 5.35 7.85
N LYS A 62 21.91 4.21 7.60
CA LYS A 62 22.58 2.90 7.39
C LYS A 62 23.59 2.92 6.25
N TYR A 63 23.24 3.61 5.16
CA TYR A 63 24.06 3.69 3.94
C TYR A 63 24.89 4.98 3.85
N HIS A 64 24.95 5.77 4.93
CA HIS A 64 25.75 6.99 5.04
C HIS A 64 25.48 7.98 3.90
N LEU A 65 24.23 8.18 3.51
CA LEU A 65 23.89 9.14 2.46
C LEU A 65 24.30 10.55 2.85
N SER A 66 24.77 11.31 1.88
CA SER A 66 24.93 12.75 2.01
C SER A 66 23.56 13.43 2.16
N GLU A 67 23.54 14.68 2.65
CA GLU A 67 22.30 15.48 2.78
C GLU A 67 21.56 15.59 1.44
N ARG A 68 22.29 15.80 0.33
CA ARG A 68 21.70 15.87 -1.01
C ARG A 68 21.05 14.55 -1.42
N GLU A 69 21.75 13.43 -1.20
CA GLU A 69 21.23 12.10 -1.52
C GLU A 69 19.98 11.78 -0.69
N ALA A 70 20.03 12.03 0.61
CA ALA A 70 18.89 11.81 1.50
C ALA A 70 17.68 12.68 1.10
N ALA A 71 17.91 13.94 0.75
CA ALA A 71 16.86 14.84 0.27
C ALA A 71 16.23 14.33 -1.04
N HIS A 72 17.04 13.82 -1.97
CA HIS A 72 16.56 13.25 -3.23
C HIS A 72 15.66 12.02 -2.99
N VAL A 73 16.13 11.04 -2.20
CA VAL A 73 15.36 9.84 -1.84
C VAL A 73 14.02 10.21 -1.23
N LEU A 74 14.04 11.10 -0.23
CA LEU A 74 12.82 11.54 0.46
C LEU A 74 11.87 12.27 -0.48
N ALA A 75 12.37 13.16 -1.33
CA ALA A 75 11.55 13.89 -2.29
C ALA A 75 10.86 12.93 -3.27
N LEU A 76 11.62 12.08 -3.95
CA LEU A 76 11.08 11.16 -4.95
C LEU A 76 10.09 10.17 -4.34
N MET A 77 10.42 9.58 -3.19
CA MET A 77 9.54 8.65 -2.48
C MET A 77 8.20 9.31 -2.07
N ASN A 78 8.25 10.54 -1.53
CA ASN A 78 7.04 11.24 -1.09
C ASN A 78 6.20 11.74 -2.28
N MET A 79 6.81 12.16 -3.38
CA MET A 79 6.08 12.47 -4.62
C MET A 79 5.31 11.26 -5.12
N VAL A 80 5.96 10.09 -5.20
CA VAL A 80 5.31 8.84 -5.57
C VAL A 80 4.20 8.45 -4.58
N GLY A 81 4.42 8.61 -3.29
CA GLY A 81 3.39 8.36 -2.26
C GLY A 81 2.17 9.26 -2.43
N PHE A 82 2.38 10.53 -2.77
CA PHE A 82 1.30 11.50 -3.02
C PHE A 82 0.54 11.19 -4.32
N ASP A 83 1.24 10.91 -5.41
CA ASP A 83 0.63 10.51 -6.68
C ASP A 83 -0.16 9.19 -6.54
N ALA A 84 0.36 8.26 -5.74
CA ALA A 84 -0.30 7.00 -5.42
C ALA A 84 -1.66 7.22 -4.73
N ILE A 85 -1.73 8.15 -3.76
CA ILE A 85 -2.99 8.44 -3.07
C ILE A 85 -3.99 9.15 -4.00
N ILE A 86 -3.52 10.07 -4.86
CA ILE A 86 -4.37 10.76 -5.85
C ILE A 86 -4.97 9.73 -6.83
N ALA A 87 -4.14 8.89 -7.45
CA ALA A 87 -4.58 7.88 -8.41
C ALA A 87 -5.52 6.84 -7.79
N SER A 88 -5.24 6.45 -6.54
CA SER A 88 -6.08 5.53 -5.79
C SER A 88 -7.45 6.14 -5.48
N HIS A 89 -7.52 7.40 -5.03
CA HIS A 89 -8.80 8.07 -4.75
C HIS A 89 -9.60 8.35 -6.02
N GLU A 90 -8.94 8.73 -7.10
CA GLU A 90 -9.59 8.88 -8.39
C GLU A 90 -10.29 7.58 -8.82
N ALA A 91 -9.60 6.45 -8.71
CA ALA A 91 -10.19 5.14 -9.00
C ALA A 91 -11.33 4.78 -8.03
N LYS A 92 -11.18 5.07 -6.73
CA LYS A 92 -12.21 4.81 -5.72
C LYS A 92 -13.54 5.49 -6.07
N PHE A 93 -13.49 6.77 -6.39
CA PHE A 93 -14.68 7.55 -6.71
C PHE A 93 -15.19 7.34 -8.15
N THR A 94 -14.37 6.73 -9.01
CA THR A 94 -14.82 6.28 -10.33
C THR A 94 -15.64 4.98 -10.23
N TYR A 95 -15.18 4.02 -9.44
CA TYR A 95 -15.76 2.67 -9.40
C TYR A 95 -16.77 2.41 -8.27
N TRP A 96 -16.71 3.18 -7.18
CA TRP A 96 -17.64 3.11 -6.05
C TRP A 96 -17.87 1.71 -5.46
N MET A 97 -16.80 0.89 -5.42
CA MET A 97 -16.88 -0.47 -4.88
C MET A 97 -17.22 -0.45 -3.39
N VAL A 98 -18.24 -1.23 -3.02
CA VAL A 98 -18.65 -1.43 -1.62
C VAL A 98 -17.57 -2.15 -0.81
N ARG A 99 -17.54 -1.91 0.51
CA ARG A 99 -16.64 -2.61 1.43
C ARG A 99 -17.13 -4.02 1.74
N PRO A 100 -16.23 -4.97 2.13
CA PRO A 100 -16.65 -6.32 2.48
C PRO A 100 -17.77 -6.38 3.52
N SER A 101 -17.68 -5.62 4.60
CA SER A 101 -18.71 -5.57 5.66
C SER A 101 -20.01 -4.90 5.24
N GLN A 102 -20.02 -4.15 4.13
CA GLN A 102 -21.27 -3.63 3.53
C GLN A 102 -21.94 -4.66 2.62
N ALA A 103 -21.14 -5.51 1.95
CA ALA A 103 -21.63 -6.60 1.12
C ALA A 103 -22.09 -7.82 1.96
N ASP A 104 -21.38 -8.10 3.05
CA ASP A 104 -21.74 -9.13 4.04
C ASP A 104 -21.67 -8.54 5.46
N PRO A 105 -22.82 -8.16 6.06
CA PRO A 105 -22.89 -7.61 7.41
C PRO A 105 -22.40 -8.56 8.52
N GLY A 106 -22.19 -9.84 8.23
CA GLY A 106 -21.60 -10.81 9.16
C GLY A 106 -20.10 -10.64 9.36
N ILE A 107 -19.42 -9.89 8.47
CA ILE A 107 -17.98 -9.63 8.59
C ILE A 107 -17.70 -8.65 9.75
N GLN A 108 -16.94 -9.12 10.73
CA GLN A 108 -16.47 -8.30 11.85
C GLN A 108 -15.15 -7.63 11.51
N VAL A 109 -15.15 -6.30 11.40
CA VAL A 109 -13.94 -5.52 11.13
C VAL A 109 -13.10 -5.38 12.40
N ALA A 110 -11.77 -5.52 12.28
CA ALA A 110 -10.83 -5.41 13.40
C ALA A 110 -10.31 -3.98 13.63
N ILE A 111 -10.54 -3.11 12.65
CA ILE A 111 -9.99 -1.74 12.57
C ILE A 111 -11.05 -0.78 12.04
N GLY A 112 -10.77 0.52 12.08
CA GLY A 112 -11.70 1.53 11.61
C GLY A 112 -12.08 1.34 10.13
N LEU A 113 -13.38 1.44 9.82
CA LEU A 113 -13.86 1.42 8.44
C LEU A 113 -13.71 2.82 7.83
N PRO A 114 -12.88 2.99 6.78
CA PRO A 114 -12.73 4.28 6.14
C PRO A 114 -13.99 4.74 5.43
N ASN A 115 -14.28 6.03 5.48
CA ASN A 115 -15.47 6.64 4.88
C ASN A 115 -15.27 6.98 3.38
N PHE A 116 -14.79 5.99 2.61
CA PHE A 116 -14.63 6.06 1.14
C PHE A 116 -14.63 4.64 0.54
N PRO A 117 -14.88 4.51 -0.81
CA PRO A 117 -15.01 3.22 -1.47
C PRO A 117 -13.81 2.27 -1.30
N SER A 118 -14.05 0.97 -1.51
CA SER A 118 -13.05 -0.07 -1.25
C SER A 118 -11.88 -0.06 -2.24
N TYR A 119 -12.16 -0.18 -3.53
CA TYR A 119 -11.20 -0.45 -4.59
C TYR A 119 -10.53 0.81 -5.17
N PRO A 120 -9.21 0.81 -5.37
CA PRO A 120 -8.20 -0.12 -4.86
C PRO A 120 -7.80 0.19 -3.40
N SER A 121 -6.96 -0.65 -2.77
CA SER A 121 -6.47 -0.41 -1.41
C SER A 121 -5.43 0.71 -1.36
N ASN A 122 -5.67 1.76 -0.55
CA ASN A 122 -4.72 2.86 -0.35
C ASN A 122 -3.42 2.38 0.29
N HIS A 123 -3.50 1.54 1.34
CA HIS A 123 -2.31 1.00 2.00
C HIS A 123 -1.42 0.24 1.02
N SER A 124 -2.02 -0.59 0.16
CA SER A 124 -1.29 -1.33 -0.87
C SER A 124 -0.65 -0.40 -1.89
N THR A 125 -1.39 0.64 -2.35
CA THR A 125 -0.91 1.55 -3.38
C THR A 125 0.25 2.41 -2.87
N ILE A 126 0.09 3.03 -1.70
CA ILE A 126 1.13 3.88 -1.10
C ILE A 126 2.36 3.05 -0.76
N SER A 127 2.16 1.92 -0.05
CA SER A 127 3.28 1.09 0.38
C SER A 127 4.08 0.51 -0.78
N ALA A 128 3.39 0.02 -1.82
CA ALA A 128 4.08 -0.51 -3.00
C ALA A 128 4.84 0.57 -3.78
N GLY A 129 4.28 1.78 -3.89
CA GLY A 129 4.96 2.90 -4.54
C GLY A 129 6.21 3.33 -3.79
N MET A 130 6.08 3.59 -2.49
CA MET A 130 7.20 4.05 -1.65
C MET A 130 8.27 2.97 -1.49
N ALA A 131 7.88 1.70 -1.28
CA ALA A 131 8.81 0.57 -1.22
C ALA A 131 9.58 0.38 -2.53
N ALA A 132 8.93 0.56 -3.69
CA ALA A 132 9.58 0.42 -4.99
C ALA A 132 10.65 1.49 -5.21
N ILE A 133 10.41 2.74 -4.81
CA ILE A 133 11.43 3.79 -4.84
C ILE A 133 12.59 3.44 -3.92
N LEU A 134 12.32 3.09 -2.66
CA LEU A 134 13.39 2.70 -1.74
C LEU A 134 14.15 1.47 -2.22
N GLY A 135 13.47 0.47 -2.79
CA GLY A 135 14.11 -0.72 -3.35
C GLY A 135 14.94 -0.45 -4.61
N ALA A 136 14.64 0.60 -5.37
CA ALA A 136 15.49 1.07 -6.48
C ALA A 136 16.75 1.79 -5.95
N MET A 137 16.58 2.62 -4.93
CA MET A 137 17.69 3.36 -4.30
C MET A 137 18.59 2.47 -3.44
N PHE A 138 18.03 1.43 -2.83
CA PHE A 138 18.74 0.49 -1.94
C PHE A 138 18.48 -0.97 -2.40
N PRO A 139 19.13 -1.44 -3.48
CA PRO A 139 18.81 -2.74 -4.09
C PRO A 139 18.95 -3.93 -3.14
N THR A 140 19.86 -3.89 -2.17
CA THR A 140 20.05 -4.94 -1.15
C THR A 140 18.88 -5.04 -0.17
N GLU A 141 18.08 -3.99 -0.03
CA GLU A 141 16.90 -3.91 0.83
C GLU A 141 15.59 -4.26 0.09
N ARG A 142 15.63 -4.35 -1.23
CA ARG A 142 14.43 -4.51 -2.07
C ARG A 142 13.51 -5.62 -1.59
N ALA A 143 14.03 -6.82 -1.38
CA ALA A 143 13.21 -7.97 -0.97
C ALA A 143 12.48 -7.73 0.37
N ARG A 144 13.15 -7.10 1.33
CA ARG A 144 12.57 -6.75 2.63
C ARG A 144 11.50 -5.66 2.49
N LEU A 145 11.77 -4.64 1.69
CA LEU A 145 10.82 -3.54 1.47
C LEU A 145 9.57 -4.01 0.72
N ASP A 146 9.74 -4.86 -0.29
CA ASP A 146 8.62 -5.47 -1.01
C ASP A 146 7.76 -6.33 -0.07
N ALA A 147 8.38 -7.13 0.80
CA ALA A 147 7.66 -7.94 1.80
C ALA A 147 6.84 -7.07 2.77
N LEU A 148 7.38 -5.94 3.23
CA LEU A 148 6.65 -4.99 4.07
C LEU A 148 5.46 -4.35 3.34
N ALA A 149 5.60 -4.03 2.07
CA ALA A 149 4.49 -3.49 1.27
C ALA A 149 3.36 -4.52 1.06
N GLU A 150 3.72 -5.79 0.80
CA GLU A 150 2.76 -6.90 0.72
C GLU A 150 2.06 -7.11 2.07
N GLU A 151 2.80 -7.06 3.17
CA GLU A 151 2.25 -7.19 4.52
C GLU A 151 1.27 -6.05 4.82
N ALA A 152 1.64 -4.79 4.52
CA ALA A 152 0.76 -3.63 4.68
C ALA A 152 -0.55 -3.80 3.90
N GLY A 153 -0.48 -4.31 2.68
CA GLY A 153 -1.64 -4.60 1.86
C GLY A 153 -2.48 -5.76 2.44
N ARG A 154 -1.85 -6.88 2.79
CA ARG A 154 -2.50 -8.06 3.38
C ARG A 154 -3.21 -7.73 4.69
N SER A 155 -2.64 -6.86 5.51
CA SER A 155 -3.22 -6.44 6.78
C SER A 155 -4.63 -5.87 6.64
N ARG A 156 -4.97 -5.28 5.49
CA ARG A 156 -6.31 -4.70 5.23
C ARG A 156 -7.36 -5.77 4.98
N ILE A 157 -6.94 -6.90 4.38
CA ILE A 157 -7.79 -8.09 4.22
C ILE A 157 -8.01 -8.73 5.60
N LEU A 158 -6.93 -8.89 6.37
CA LEU A 158 -6.98 -9.38 7.75
C LEU A 158 -7.87 -8.50 8.64
N GLY A 159 -7.86 -7.19 8.42
CA GLY A 159 -8.72 -6.23 9.11
C GLY A 159 -10.19 -6.26 8.69
N GLY A 160 -10.54 -6.98 7.62
CA GLY A 160 -11.93 -7.11 7.14
C GLY A 160 -12.45 -5.94 6.31
N ILE A 161 -11.57 -5.04 5.84
CA ILE A 161 -11.96 -3.79 5.18
C ILE A 161 -11.65 -3.72 3.69
N HIS A 162 -10.93 -4.71 3.14
CA HIS A 162 -10.58 -4.80 1.73
C HIS A 162 -10.66 -6.24 1.21
N TYR A 163 -10.90 -6.36 -0.09
CA TYR A 163 -10.83 -7.62 -0.82
C TYR A 163 -9.41 -7.90 -1.31
N SER A 164 -9.11 -9.17 -1.64
CA SER A 164 -7.82 -9.55 -2.24
C SER A 164 -7.55 -8.85 -3.58
N PHE A 165 -8.57 -8.61 -4.40
CA PHE A 165 -8.42 -7.85 -5.64
C PHE A 165 -8.14 -6.35 -5.40
N ASP A 166 -8.63 -5.74 -4.31
CA ASP A 166 -8.27 -4.36 -3.92
C ASP A 166 -6.77 -4.26 -3.63
N ASN A 167 -6.25 -5.26 -2.89
CA ASN A 167 -4.84 -5.36 -2.56
C ASN A 167 -3.99 -5.50 -3.82
N SER A 168 -4.31 -6.48 -4.65
CA SER A 168 -3.55 -6.75 -5.89
C SER A 168 -3.53 -5.55 -6.84
N ALA A 169 -4.67 -4.88 -7.01
CA ALA A 169 -4.78 -3.69 -7.84
C ALA A 169 -3.98 -2.51 -7.25
N GLY A 170 -4.03 -2.33 -5.93
CA GLY A 170 -3.28 -1.30 -5.23
C GLY A 170 -1.78 -1.49 -5.35
N LEU A 171 -1.26 -2.70 -5.08
CA LEU A 171 0.16 -3.03 -5.23
C LEU A 171 0.66 -2.77 -6.66
N LYS A 172 -0.12 -3.21 -7.66
CA LYS A 172 0.22 -2.96 -9.06
C LYS A 172 0.24 -1.47 -9.39
N LEU A 173 -0.77 -0.72 -8.95
CA LEU A 173 -0.87 0.73 -9.20
C LEU A 173 0.32 1.48 -8.61
N GLY A 174 0.67 1.22 -7.34
CA GLY A 174 1.81 1.86 -6.68
C GLY A 174 3.13 1.58 -7.40
N ARG A 175 3.39 0.32 -7.76
CA ARG A 175 4.59 -0.06 -8.54
C ARG A 175 4.63 0.60 -9.92
N THR A 176 3.48 0.75 -10.58
CA THR A 176 3.42 1.42 -11.90
C THR A 176 3.76 2.90 -11.79
N ILE A 177 3.27 3.59 -10.78
CA ILE A 177 3.58 5.01 -10.52
C ILE A 177 5.06 5.17 -10.20
N ALA A 178 5.62 4.30 -9.34
CA ALA A 178 7.04 4.33 -9.00
C ALA A 178 7.94 4.08 -10.21
N ALA A 179 7.61 3.13 -11.08
CA ALA A 179 8.35 2.85 -12.29
C ALA A 179 8.38 4.08 -13.22
N TRP A 180 7.23 4.73 -13.41
CA TRP A 180 7.15 5.96 -14.18
C TRP A 180 8.00 7.09 -13.58
N ALA A 181 7.95 7.28 -12.26
CA ALA A 181 8.74 8.30 -11.58
C ALA A 181 10.25 8.05 -11.72
N LEU A 182 10.69 6.79 -11.62
CA LEU A 182 12.09 6.41 -11.81
C LEU A 182 12.58 6.67 -13.25
N GLU A 183 11.75 6.42 -14.26
CA GLU A 183 12.07 6.71 -15.66
C GLU A 183 12.20 8.22 -15.93
N HIS A 184 11.53 9.07 -15.15
CA HIS A 184 11.51 10.52 -15.31
C HIS A 184 12.36 11.25 -14.27
N ASP A 185 13.11 10.53 -13.44
CA ASP A 185 14.03 11.10 -12.47
C ASP A 185 15.28 11.63 -13.16
N VAL A 186 15.25 12.92 -13.51
CA VAL A 186 16.36 13.62 -14.21
C VAL A 186 17.64 13.73 -13.37
N ASN A 187 17.57 13.55 -12.06
CA ASN A 187 18.75 13.58 -11.18
C ASN A 187 19.42 12.21 -11.05
N GLY A 188 18.83 11.18 -11.62
CA GLY A 188 19.36 9.82 -11.73
C GLY A 188 19.47 9.08 -10.40
N HIS A 189 18.79 7.97 -10.30
CA HIS A 189 18.94 7.03 -9.18
C HIS A 189 20.32 6.33 -9.17
N GLU A 190 21.12 6.46 -10.23
CA GLU A 190 22.49 5.93 -10.33
C GLU A 190 23.45 6.49 -9.26
N ALA A 191 23.11 7.65 -8.68
CA ALA A 191 23.91 8.26 -7.62
C ALA A 191 24.02 7.38 -6.34
N PHE A 192 23.13 6.40 -6.17
CA PHE A 192 23.03 5.57 -4.97
C PHE A 192 23.46 4.12 -5.20
N THR A 193 23.92 3.74 -6.39
CA THR A 193 24.48 2.42 -6.60
C THR A 193 25.76 2.28 -5.82
N LEU A 194 25.59 1.74 -4.63
CA LEU A 194 26.59 1.13 -3.71
C LEU A 194 28.05 1.56 -3.91
N ARG A 195 28.51 2.42 -3.06
CA ARG A 195 29.93 2.49 -2.70
C ARG A 195 30.25 1.41 -1.66
#